data_19227192403f08cdb0c8a9eb17e114ff
#
_entry.id   19227192403f08cdb0c8a9eb17e114ff
#
_cell.length_a   1.000
_cell.length_b   1.000
_cell.length_c   1.000
_cell.angle_alpha   90.00
_cell.angle_beta   90.00
_cell.angle_gamma   90.00
#
_symmetry.space_group_name_H-M   'P 1'
#
loop_
_entity.id
_entity.type
_entity.pdbx_description
1 polymer ?
#
loop_
_entity_poly.entity_id
_entity_poly.type
_entity_poly.pdbx_seq_one_letter_code
_entity_poly.pdbx_strand_id
1 'polypeptide(L)'
;MGNTIFNYLSTLRIFSLIVCMLLILMCATHDIQAQNTLKEKQPSARSNTMTEKTNLSIGKKFPEVKDDSLEKTPVFLPDAARGKVTLIAVAFLRESQSQIDSWLEPFVESFGNKEGFTFYEVPMLHWGYKFMRFMIDGGMRAGIPQEKHKHVVTMYGDVEKYIKALNLDLRYGYAFLLDREGIIRWEGQGFSTPETLKALFETAERLAK
;
A
#
# COMPACT_ATOMS: atom_id res chain seq x y z
N MET A 1 9.33 -33.12 38.17
CA MET A 1 9.22 -33.18 36.68
C MET A 1 8.66 -31.92 36.03
N GLY A 2 8.29 -30.87 36.74
CA GLY A 2 7.66 -29.65 36.18
C GLY A 2 8.62 -28.57 35.66
N ASN A 3 9.86 -28.51 36.12
CA ASN A 3 10.78 -27.39 35.80
C ASN A 3 11.51 -27.53 34.45
N THR A 4 11.60 -28.73 33.88
CA THR A 4 12.33 -28.99 32.63
C THR A 4 11.53 -28.56 31.39
N ILE A 5 10.20 -28.69 31.41
CA ILE A 5 9.30 -28.33 30.30
C ILE A 5 9.16 -26.81 30.20
N PHE A 6 9.15 -26.11 31.35
CA PHE A 6 9.03 -24.64 31.39
C PHE A 6 10.28 -23.95 30.80
N ASN A 7 11.46 -24.52 31.04
CA ASN A 7 12.71 -24.02 30.48
C ASN A 7 12.82 -24.29 28.96
N TYR A 8 12.25 -25.39 28.47
CA TYR A 8 12.27 -25.71 27.02
C TYR A 8 11.37 -24.77 26.22
N LEU A 9 10.21 -24.37 26.74
CA LEU A 9 9.30 -23.44 26.11
C LEU A 9 9.84 -22.00 26.10
N SER A 10 10.59 -21.60 27.11
CA SER A 10 11.23 -20.28 27.16
C SER A 10 12.41 -20.17 26.20
N THR A 11 13.22 -21.22 26.05
CA THR A 11 14.33 -21.26 25.08
C THR A 11 13.83 -21.30 23.64
N LEU A 12 12.73 -22.00 23.35
CA LEU A 12 12.12 -22.03 22.03
C LEU A 12 11.58 -20.65 21.59
N ARG A 13 10.99 -19.91 22.54
CA ARG A 13 10.52 -18.52 22.31
C ARG A 13 11.67 -17.56 22.06
N ILE A 14 12.77 -17.67 22.81
CA ILE A 14 13.96 -16.84 22.62
C ILE A 14 14.62 -17.16 21.29
N PHE A 15 14.68 -18.43 20.88
CA PHE A 15 15.25 -18.83 19.61
C PHE A 15 14.40 -18.33 18.42
N SER A 16 13.08 -18.34 18.53
CA SER A 16 12.16 -17.80 17.54
C SER A 16 12.31 -16.29 17.39
N LEU A 17 12.48 -15.55 18.48
CA LEU A 17 12.70 -14.10 18.47
C LEU A 17 14.07 -13.74 17.87
N ILE A 18 15.11 -14.50 18.16
CA ILE A 18 16.46 -14.28 17.59
C ILE A 18 16.48 -14.56 16.09
N VAL A 19 15.81 -15.61 15.62
CA VAL A 19 15.71 -15.92 14.17
C VAL A 19 14.90 -14.84 13.45
N CYS A 20 13.82 -14.36 14.07
CA CYS A 20 13.03 -13.26 13.50
C CYS A 20 13.84 -11.96 13.43
N MET A 21 14.62 -11.66 14.47
CA MET A 21 15.50 -10.49 14.52
C MET A 21 16.67 -10.57 13.51
N LEU A 22 17.24 -11.76 13.31
CA LEU A 22 18.29 -11.99 12.30
C LEU A 22 17.75 -11.88 10.88
N LEU A 23 16.52 -12.34 10.60
CA LEU A 23 15.88 -12.18 9.30
C LEU A 23 15.57 -10.71 9.01
N ILE A 24 15.16 -9.94 10.01
CA ILE A 24 14.94 -8.49 9.90
C ILE A 24 16.28 -7.76 9.63
N LEU A 25 17.37 -8.15 10.29
CA LEU A 25 18.70 -7.58 10.03
C LEU A 25 19.23 -7.91 8.62
N MET A 26 19.00 -9.13 8.12
CA MET A 26 19.40 -9.50 6.76
C MET A 26 18.60 -8.74 5.68
N CYS A 27 17.31 -8.45 5.90
CA CYS A 27 16.56 -7.57 5.01
C CYS A 27 17.11 -6.14 5.02
N ALA A 28 17.42 -5.58 6.19
CA ALA A 28 17.94 -4.22 6.31
C ALA A 28 19.31 -4.02 5.62
N THR A 29 20.17 -5.04 5.60
CA THR A 29 21.47 -4.95 4.94
C THR A 29 21.37 -5.02 3.41
N HIS A 30 20.38 -5.73 2.85
CA HIS A 30 20.13 -5.75 1.40
C HIS A 30 19.60 -4.41 0.89
N ASP A 31 18.72 -3.75 1.66
CA ASP A 31 18.17 -2.44 1.30
C ASP A 31 19.22 -1.33 1.34
N ILE A 32 20.17 -1.38 2.30
CA ILE A 32 21.28 -0.42 2.39
C ILE A 32 22.23 -0.55 1.18
N GLN A 33 22.46 -1.77 0.72
CA GLN A 33 23.34 -2.02 -0.44
C GLN A 33 22.69 -1.47 -1.73
N ALA A 34 21.39 -1.67 -1.91
CA ALA A 34 20.64 -1.15 -3.05
C ALA A 34 20.57 0.39 -3.05
N GLN A 35 20.41 1.01 -1.88
CA GLN A 35 20.38 2.47 -1.74
C GLN A 35 21.74 3.13 -2.00
N ASN A 36 22.85 2.49 -1.64
CA ASN A 36 24.18 3.01 -1.89
C ASN A 36 24.56 2.98 -3.38
N THR A 37 24.12 1.96 -4.12
CA THR A 37 24.36 1.85 -5.57
C THR A 37 23.57 2.91 -6.37
N LEU A 38 22.43 3.38 -5.86
CA LEU A 38 21.63 4.43 -6.47
C LEU A 38 22.15 5.85 -6.17
N LYS A 39 22.84 6.05 -5.03
CA LYS A 39 23.43 7.36 -4.67
C LYS A 39 24.64 7.75 -5.53
N GLU A 40 25.36 6.78 -6.08
CA GLU A 40 26.58 7.03 -6.83
C GLU A 40 26.37 7.47 -8.30
N LYS A 41 25.10 7.48 -8.75
CA LYS A 41 24.74 7.82 -10.15
C LYS A 41 24.01 9.17 -10.31
N GLN A 42 24.08 10.07 -9.35
CA GLN A 42 23.41 11.38 -9.47
C GLN A 42 24.41 12.49 -9.84
N PRO A 43 24.33 13.07 -11.04
CA PRO A 43 25.00 14.33 -11.35
C PRO A 43 24.28 15.48 -10.67
N SER A 44 25.06 16.30 -9.96
CA SER A 44 24.59 17.53 -9.35
C SER A 44 24.13 18.54 -10.41
N ALA A 45 22.84 18.85 -10.43
CA ALA A 45 22.35 20.06 -11.08
C ALA A 45 21.17 20.61 -10.28
N ARG A 46 21.39 21.75 -9.62
CA ARG A 46 20.35 22.61 -9.08
C ARG A 46 19.46 23.12 -10.23
N SER A 47 18.18 22.86 -10.15
CA SER A 47 17.17 23.74 -10.72
C SER A 47 15.89 23.59 -9.93
N ASN A 48 15.52 24.61 -9.14
CA ASN A 48 14.18 24.78 -8.60
C ASN A 48 13.24 25.08 -9.77
N THR A 49 12.77 24.06 -10.42
CA THR A 49 11.56 24.12 -11.23
C THR A 49 10.62 23.12 -10.58
N MET A 50 9.55 23.59 -9.96
CA MET A 50 8.38 22.77 -9.66
C MET A 50 7.95 22.19 -11.02
N THR A 51 8.49 21.03 -11.34
CA THR A 51 8.05 20.28 -12.51
C THR A 51 6.63 19.85 -12.15
N GLU A 52 5.67 20.49 -12.78
CA GLU A 52 4.28 20.07 -12.84
C GLU A 52 4.32 18.59 -13.28
N LYS A 53 4.20 17.68 -12.28
CA LYS A 53 4.17 16.24 -12.55
C LYS A 53 2.88 16.02 -13.33
N THR A 54 2.99 15.93 -14.65
CA THR A 54 1.85 15.60 -15.51
C THR A 54 1.24 14.31 -14.95
N ASN A 55 0.01 14.39 -14.48
CA ASN A 55 -0.74 13.27 -13.92
C ASN A 55 -1.05 12.27 -15.03
N LEU A 56 -0.05 11.47 -15.40
CA LEU A 56 -0.09 10.56 -16.55
C LEU A 56 -1.07 9.41 -16.38
N SER A 57 -1.58 9.17 -15.18
CA SER A 57 -2.52 8.11 -14.85
C SER A 57 -3.98 8.55 -14.96
N ILE A 58 -4.28 9.85 -14.87
CA ILE A 58 -5.66 10.37 -14.96
C ILE A 58 -6.27 10.05 -16.34
N GLY A 59 -7.52 9.58 -16.32
CA GLY A 59 -8.26 9.14 -17.50
C GLY A 59 -7.96 7.70 -17.93
N LYS A 60 -6.98 7.03 -17.34
CA LYS A 60 -6.71 5.61 -17.58
C LYS A 60 -7.50 4.72 -16.63
N LYS A 61 -7.83 3.51 -17.10
CA LYS A 61 -8.36 2.48 -16.20
C LYS A 61 -7.26 2.06 -15.22
N PHE A 62 -7.62 1.90 -13.94
CA PHE A 62 -6.69 1.39 -12.93
C PHE A 62 -6.23 -0.03 -13.32
N PRO A 63 -4.93 -0.34 -13.25
CA PRO A 63 -4.43 -1.68 -13.59
C PRO A 63 -5.05 -2.77 -12.73
N GLU A 64 -5.31 -3.94 -13.33
CA GLU A 64 -5.88 -5.07 -12.60
C GLU A 64 -4.95 -5.55 -11.47
N VAL A 65 -5.52 -5.64 -10.26
CA VAL A 65 -4.92 -6.30 -9.11
C VAL A 65 -5.78 -7.52 -8.77
N LYS A 66 -5.16 -8.69 -8.71
CA LYS A 66 -5.83 -9.97 -8.40
C LYS A 66 -5.09 -10.62 -7.25
N ASP A 67 -5.67 -10.54 -6.06
CA ASP A 67 -5.14 -11.23 -4.88
C ASP A 67 -6.25 -11.38 -3.83
N ASP A 68 -5.96 -12.09 -2.73
CA ASP A 68 -6.91 -12.22 -1.63
C ASP A 68 -6.80 -11.02 -0.70
N SER A 69 -7.93 -10.58 -0.16
CA SER A 69 -7.96 -9.66 0.97
C SER A 69 -7.40 -10.30 2.24
N LEU A 70 -7.16 -9.52 3.28
CA LEU A 70 -6.77 -10.07 4.59
C LEU A 70 -7.87 -10.96 5.22
N GLU A 71 -9.12 -10.87 4.75
CA GLU A 71 -10.19 -11.84 5.08
C GLU A 71 -10.05 -13.16 4.34
N LYS A 72 -9.07 -13.33 3.44
CA LYS A 72 -8.86 -14.49 2.58
C LYS A 72 -9.97 -14.64 1.52
N THR A 73 -10.58 -13.54 1.12
CA THR A 73 -11.58 -13.51 0.04
C THR A 73 -10.91 -12.95 -1.22
N PRO A 74 -11.04 -13.61 -2.39
CA PRO A 74 -10.49 -13.12 -3.65
C PRO A 74 -11.06 -11.75 -4.02
N VAL A 75 -10.20 -10.82 -4.38
CA VAL A 75 -10.55 -9.47 -4.82
C VAL A 75 -9.92 -9.20 -6.18
N PHE A 76 -10.70 -8.67 -7.12
CA PHE A 76 -10.30 -8.30 -8.46
C PHE A 76 -10.54 -6.80 -8.65
N LEU A 77 -9.52 -5.97 -8.45
CA LEU A 77 -9.62 -4.53 -8.68
C LEU A 77 -9.32 -4.20 -10.14
N PRO A 78 -9.97 -3.18 -10.73
CA PRO A 78 -10.99 -2.34 -10.12
C PRO A 78 -12.41 -2.93 -10.16
N ASP A 79 -12.63 -4.13 -10.71
CA ASP A 79 -13.97 -4.68 -10.94
C ASP A 79 -14.76 -4.92 -9.64
N ALA A 80 -14.11 -5.29 -8.54
CA ALA A 80 -14.75 -5.44 -7.22
C ALA A 80 -15.33 -4.12 -6.67
N ALA A 81 -14.88 -2.99 -7.21
CA ALA A 81 -15.34 -1.65 -6.83
C ALA A 81 -16.33 -1.05 -7.84
N ARG A 82 -16.69 -1.79 -8.90
CA ARG A 82 -17.57 -1.30 -9.97
C ARG A 82 -18.89 -0.75 -9.44
N GLY A 83 -19.31 0.38 -9.96
CA GLY A 83 -20.52 1.09 -9.52
C GLY A 83 -20.32 1.99 -8.30
N LYS A 84 -19.10 2.05 -7.74
CA LYS A 84 -18.76 2.88 -6.58
C LYS A 84 -17.60 3.81 -6.90
N VAL A 85 -17.65 5.02 -6.34
CA VAL A 85 -16.47 5.91 -6.28
C VAL A 85 -15.49 5.31 -5.28
N THR A 86 -14.27 5.03 -5.72
CA THR A 86 -13.34 4.19 -4.97
C THR A 86 -12.02 4.88 -4.75
N LEU A 87 -11.57 4.98 -3.50
CA LEU A 87 -10.20 5.35 -3.19
C LEU A 87 -9.33 4.09 -3.12
N ILE A 88 -8.26 4.02 -3.91
CA ILE A 88 -7.24 2.99 -3.81
C ILE A 88 -5.94 3.62 -3.33
N ALA A 89 -5.46 3.20 -2.17
CA ALA A 89 -4.16 3.60 -1.64
C ALA A 89 -3.13 2.50 -1.92
N VAL A 90 -1.99 2.89 -2.47
CA VAL A 90 -0.91 1.98 -2.88
C VAL A 90 0.36 2.33 -2.13
N ALA A 91 0.99 1.33 -1.52
CA ALA A 91 2.30 1.45 -0.90
C ALA A 91 3.21 0.29 -1.32
N PHE A 92 4.51 0.54 -1.41
CA PHE A 92 5.53 -0.46 -1.76
C PHE A 92 6.44 -0.77 -0.57
N LEU A 93 6.60 0.19 0.32
CA LEU A 93 7.47 0.12 1.49
C LEU A 93 6.66 0.39 2.75
N ARG A 94 7.08 -0.21 3.85
CA ARG A 94 6.46 0.01 5.17
C ARG A 94 6.54 1.49 5.58
N GLU A 95 7.60 2.17 5.22
CA GLU A 95 7.83 3.59 5.50
C GLU A 95 6.81 4.51 4.82
N SER A 96 6.18 4.03 3.75
CA SER A 96 5.13 4.77 3.04
C SER A 96 3.74 4.60 3.67
N GLN A 97 3.59 3.76 4.73
CA GLN A 97 2.30 3.52 5.38
C GLN A 97 1.67 4.82 5.89
N SER A 98 2.41 5.62 6.66
CA SER A 98 1.92 6.90 7.19
C SER A 98 1.51 7.89 6.10
N GLN A 99 2.10 7.77 4.91
CA GLN A 99 1.70 8.59 3.76
C GLN A 99 0.31 8.18 3.26
N ILE A 100 0.07 6.87 3.04
CA ILE A 100 -1.24 6.41 2.58
C ILE A 100 -2.32 6.56 3.65
N ASP A 101 -1.98 6.41 4.93
CA ASP A 101 -2.90 6.63 6.05
C ASP A 101 -3.41 8.07 6.06
N SER A 102 -2.55 9.05 5.74
CA SER A 102 -2.94 10.47 5.66
C SER A 102 -4.06 10.75 4.64
N TRP A 103 -4.24 9.90 3.63
CA TRP A 103 -5.32 9.94 2.65
C TRP A 103 -6.51 9.06 3.04
N LEU A 104 -6.21 7.82 3.47
CA LEU A 104 -7.24 6.81 3.76
C LEU A 104 -8.09 7.17 4.97
N GLU A 105 -7.47 7.56 6.08
CA GLU A 105 -8.20 7.82 7.31
C GLU A 105 -9.26 8.93 7.13
N PRO A 106 -8.93 10.13 6.60
CA PRO A 106 -9.92 11.17 6.38
C PRO A 106 -10.98 10.79 5.33
N PHE A 107 -10.61 10.01 4.32
CA PHE A 107 -11.56 9.53 3.32
C PHE A 107 -12.54 8.52 3.91
N VAL A 108 -12.06 7.55 4.69
CA VAL A 108 -12.90 6.55 5.36
C VAL A 108 -13.83 7.20 6.38
N GLU A 109 -13.36 8.19 7.13
CA GLU A 109 -14.17 8.94 8.06
C GLU A 109 -15.31 9.69 7.34
N SER A 110 -15.02 10.29 6.18
CA SER A 110 -15.98 11.11 5.42
C SER A 110 -16.93 10.29 4.56
N PHE A 111 -16.49 9.17 3.98
CA PHE A 111 -17.20 8.43 2.93
C PHE A 111 -17.35 6.92 3.21
N GLY A 112 -16.63 6.34 4.16
CA GLY A 112 -16.56 4.90 4.37
C GLY A 112 -17.90 4.22 4.65
N ASN A 113 -18.85 4.94 5.25
CA ASN A 113 -20.21 4.48 5.55
C ASN A 113 -21.26 5.02 4.57
N LYS A 114 -20.87 5.78 3.53
CA LYS A 114 -21.80 6.33 2.55
C LYS A 114 -22.01 5.34 1.40
N GLU A 115 -23.27 5.15 1.02
CA GLU A 115 -23.61 4.36 -0.16
C GLU A 115 -22.96 4.98 -1.41
N GLY A 116 -22.50 4.12 -2.34
CA GLY A 116 -21.83 4.55 -3.57
C GLY A 116 -20.34 4.83 -3.42
N PHE A 117 -19.77 4.65 -2.23
CA PHE A 117 -18.32 4.78 -1.98
C PHE A 117 -17.71 3.49 -1.46
N THR A 118 -16.43 3.31 -1.71
CA THR A 118 -15.61 2.27 -1.08
C THR A 118 -14.12 2.67 -1.12
N PHE A 119 -13.29 1.89 -0.48
CA PHE A 119 -11.84 2.09 -0.47
C PHE A 119 -11.11 0.77 -0.44
N TYR A 120 -9.86 0.78 -0.89
CA TYR A 120 -8.95 -0.34 -0.75
C TYR A 120 -7.54 0.17 -0.43
N GLU A 121 -6.86 -0.56 0.42
CA GLU A 121 -5.43 -0.44 0.65
C GLU A 121 -4.74 -1.60 -0.08
N VAL A 122 -3.75 -1.27 -0.91
CA VAL A 122 -3.07 -2.24 -1.76
C VAL A 122 -1.56 -2.16 -1.52
N PRO A 123 -1.05 -2.83 -0.47
CA PRO A 123 0.39 -3.06 -0.35
C PRO A 123 0.86 -3.90 -1.54
N MET A 124 1.87 -3.41 -2.28
CA MET A 124 2.42 -4.10 -3.45
C MET A 124 3.80 -4.66 -3.14
N LEU A 125 3.91 -5.98 -3.10
CA LEU A 125 5.15 -6.70 -2.83
C LEU A 125 5.57 -7.51 -4.07
N HIS A 126 6.87 -7.51 -4.33
CA HIS A 126 7.44 -8.31 -5.40
C HIS A 126 7.11 -9.80 -5.20
N TRP A 127 6.91 -10.54 -6.29
CA TRP A 127 6.55 -11.96 -6.29
C TRP A 127 7.49 -12.83 -5.43
N GLY A 128 8.77 -12.42 -5.26
CA GLY A 128 9.72 -13.08 -4.38
C GLY A 128 9.30 -13.18 -2.92
N TYR A 129 8.40 -12.33 -2.45
CA TYR A 129 7.86 -12.38 -1.08
C TYR A 129 6.64 -13.30 -0.93
N LYS A 130 6.16 -13.90 -2.02
CA LYS A 130 4.95 -14.74 -2.01
C LYS A 130 5.06 -15.97 -1.09
N PHE A 131 6.26 -16.52 -0.94
CA PHE A 131 6.50 -17.65 -0.03
C PHE A 131 6.36 -17.24 1.45
N MET A 132 6.52 -15.97 1.79
CA MET A 132 6.34 -15.42 3.14
C MET A 132 4.93 -14.85 3.37
N ARG A 133 4.02 -14.99 2.40
CA ARG A 133 2.66 -14.43 2.46
C ARG A 133 1.96 -14.71 3.78
N PHE A 134 2.00 -15.96 4.26
CA PHE A 134 1.34 -16.34 5.52
C PHE A 134 1.81 -15.49 6.69
N MET A 135 3.13 -15.22 6.77
CA MET A 135 3.73 -14.43 7.85
C MET A 135 3.42 -12.94 7.69
N ILE A 136 3.54 -12.40 6.49
CA ILE A 136 3.29 -10.98 6.17
C ILE A 136 1.82 -10.65 6.42
N ASP A 137 0.89 -11.37 5.78
CA ASP A 137 -0.55 -11.15 5.95
C ASP A 137 -0.99 -11.45 7.39
N GLY A 138 -0.34 -12.39 8.08
CA GLY A 138 -0.57 -12.69 9.50
C GLY A 138 -0.21 -11.51 10.39
N GLY A 139 0.93 -10.88 10.14
CA GLY A 139 1.36 -9.66 10.83
C GLY A 139 0.41 -8.48 10.58
N MET A 140 -0.02 -8.28 9.33
CA MET A 140 -0.99 -7.24 8.98
C MET A 140 -2.33 -7.48 9.70
N ARG A 141 -2.86 -8.71 9.69
CA ARG A 141 -4.10 -9.05 10.41
C ARG A 141 -4.02 -8.80 11.91
N ALA A 142 -2.85 -8.96 12.50
CA ALA A 142 -2.66 -8.70 13.92
C ALA A 142 -2.65 -7.20 14.27
N GLY A 143 -2.28 -6.34 13.31
CA GLY A 143 -2.17 -4.89 13.51
C GLY A 143 -3.35 -4.08 12.97
N ILE A 144 -4.17 -4.64 12.07
CA ILE A 144 -5.29 -3.95 11.43
C ILE A 144 -6.61 -4.42 12.03
N PRO A 145 -7.56 -3.52 12.37
CA PRO A 145 -8.90 -3.90 12.83
C PRO A 145 -9.62 -4.83 11.85
N GLN A 146 -10.31 -5.85 12.37
CA GLN A 146 -10.91 -6.92 11.57
C GLN A 146 -11.90 -6.41 10.51
N GLU A 147 -12.66 -5.37 10.83
CA GLU A 147 -13.62 -4.75 9.92
C GLU A 147 -12.97 -4.12 8.67
N LYS A 148 -11.67 -3.80 8.74
CA LYS A 148 -10.89 -3.28 7.60
C LYS A 148 -10.26 -4.38 6.74
N HIS A 149 -10.19 -5.63 7.20
CA HIS A 149 -9.48 -6.72 6.50
C HIS A 149 -9.99 -6.96 5.08
N LYS A 150 -11.29 -6.80 4.82
CA LYS A 150 -11.88 -6.93 3.47
C LYS A 150 -11.40 -5.88 2.48
N HIS A 151 -10.89 -4.76 2.98
CA HIS A 151 -10.42 -3.64 2.18
C HIS A 151 -8.90 -3.63 1.98
N VAL A 152 -8.15 -4.52 2.63
CA VAL A 152 -6.70 -4.63 2.47
C VAL A 152 -6.38 -5.82 1.58
N VAL A 153 -5.77 -5.55 0.43
CA VAL A 153 -5.43 -6.54 -0.61
C VAL A 153 -3.94 -6.50 -0.87
N THR A 154 -3.19 -7.41 -0.23
CA THR A 154 -1.74 -7.46 -0.41
C THR A 154 -1.41 -8.15 -1.74
N MET A 155 -0.95 -7.38 -2.71
CA MET A 155 -0.56 -7.89 -4.03
C MET A 155 0.86 -8.47 -3.99
N TYR A 156 1.01 -9.74 -4.36
CA TYR A 156 2.28 -10.44 -4.51
C TYR A 156 2.53 -10.75 -5.98
N GLY A 157 3.24 -9.86 -6.68
CA GLY A 157 3.35 -9.99 -8.12
C GLY A 157 4.45 -9.18 -8.78
N ASP A 158 4.23 -8.85 -10.05
CA ASP A 158 5.10 -7.99 -10.86
C ASP A 158 4.82 -6.52 -10.53
N VAL A 159 5.51 -6.00 -9.52
CA VAL A 159 5.41 -4.60 -9.07
C VAL A 159 5.83 -3.63 -10.19
N GLU A 160 6.83 -4.01 -11.01
CA GLU A 160 7.33 -3.18 -12.11
C GLU A 160 6.25 -2.84 -13.14
N LYS A 161 5.30 -3.75 -13.37
CA LYS A 161 4.15 -3.51 -14.23
C LYS A 161 3.35 -2.29 -13.76
N TYR A 162 3.10 -2.17 -12.45
CA TYR A 162 2.32 -1.08 -11.87
C TYR A 162 3.12 0.22 -11.85
N ILE A 163 4.41 0.15 -11.51
CA ILE A 163 5.32 1.30 -11.55
C ILE A 163 5.30 1.93 -12.95
N LYS A 164 5.45 1.12 -14.01
CA LYS A 164 5.43 1.62 -15.39
C LYS A 164 4.06 2.13 -15.83
N ALA A 165 2.99 1.38 -15.52
CA ALA A 165 1.64 1.74 -15.96
C ALA A 165 1.15 3.06 -15.36
N LEU A 166 1.48 3.32 -14.09
CA LEU A 166 1.04 4.47 -13.32
C LEU A 166 2.14 5.52 -13.08
N ASN A 167 3.36 5.30 -13.63
CA ASN A 167 4.52 6.19 -13.46
C ASN A 167 4.84 6.48 -11.98
N LEU A 168 5.01 5.42 -11.18
CA LEU A 168 5.21 5.50 -9.74
C LEU A 168 6.69 5.50 -9.35
N ASP A 169 6.98 6.01 -8.16
CA ASP A 169 8.28 5.92 -7.47
C ASP A 169 8.07 5.15 -6.17
N LEU A 170 8.84 4.09 -5.95
CA LEU A 170 8.72 3.19 -4.80
C LEU A 170 8.81 3.88 -3.42
N ARG A 171 9.44 5.07 -3.38
CA ARG A 171 9.64 5.83 -2.15
C ARG A 171 8.38 6.45 -1.58
N TYR A 172 7.31 6.54 -2.39
CA TYR A 172 6.08 7.23 -2.00
C TYR A 172 4.90 6.27 -1.89
N GLY A 173 3.98 6.62 -1.01
CA GLY A 173 2.62 6.13 -1.03
C GLY A 173 1.78 6.96 -2.01
N TYR A 174 0.77 6.31 -2.59
CA TYR A 174 -0.12 6.92 -3.58
C TYR A 174 -1.57 6.72 -3.21
N ALA A 175 -2.40 7.69 -3.58
CA ALA A 175 -3.85 7.61 -3.50
C ALA A 175 -4.46 7.86 -4.87
N PHE A 176 -5.30 6.94 -5.36
CA PHE A 176 -6.00 7.04 -6.64
C PHE A 176 -7.49 7.05 -6.40
N LEU A 177 -8.19 8.08 -6.85
CA LEU A 177 -9.65 8.09 -6.83
C LEU A 177 -10.18 7.63 -8.19
N LEU A 178 -10.97 6.57 -8.15
CA LEU A 178 -11.60 5.98 -9.32
C LEU A 178 -13.07 6.37 -9.40
N ASP A 179 -13.59 6.53 -10.61
CA ASP A 179 -15.02 6.59 -10.86
C ASP A 179 -15.67 5.20 -10.83
N ARG A 180 -16.96 5.14 -11.10
CA ARG A 180 -17.77 3.91 -11.06
C ARG A 180 -17.38 2.86 -12.10
N GLU A 181 -16.63 3.24 -13.13
CA GLU A 181 -16.10 2.41 -14.20
C GLU A 181 -14.65 1.95 -13.93
N GLY A 182 -14.04 2.46 -12.86
CA GLY A 182 -12.65 2.15 -12.48
C GLY A 182 -11.61 3.00 -13.22
N ILE A 183 -12.01 4.16 -13.74
CA ILE A 183 -11.12 5.13 -14.38
C ILE A 183 -10.56 6.07 -13.31
N ILE A 184 -9.27 6.31 -13.34
CA ILE A 184 -8.59 7.23 -12.43
C ILE A 184 -9.02 8.67 -12.74
N ARG A 185 -9.59 9.35 -11.77
CA ARG A 185 -10.07 10.73 -11.89
C ARG A 185 -9.30 11.73 -11.05
N TRP A 186 -8.55 11.23 -10.08
CA TRP A 186 -7.67 12.02 -9.25
C TRP A 186 -6.54 11.14 -8.71
N GLU A 187 -5.37 11.74 -8.49
CA GLU A 187 -4.22 11.07 -7.86
C GLU A 187 -3.51 11.99 -6.87
N GLY A 188 -3.00 11.39 -5.79
CA GLY A 188 -2.14 12.00 -4.78
C GLY A 188 -0.90 11.18 -4.54
N GLN A 189 0.20 11.82 -4.14
CA GLN A 189 1.49 11.20 -3.85
C GLN A 189 2.06 11.74 -2.54
N GLY A 190 2.65 10.86 -1.73
CA GLY A 190 3.25 11.23 -0.45
C GLY A 190 2.19 11.58 0.60
N PHE A 191 2.50 12.51 1.50
CA PHE A 191 1.55 12.96 2.51
C PHE A 191 0.47 13.87 1.91
N SER A 192 -0.76 13.71 2.40
CA SER A 192 -1.84 14.64 2.10
C SER A 192 -1.60 16.01 2.76
N THR A 193 -2.19 17.05 2.18
CA THR A 193 -2.32 18.38 2.79
C THR A 193 -3.81 18.74 2.86
N PRO A 194 -4.20 19.76 3.65
CA PRO A 194 -5.60 20.23 3.67
C PRO A 194 -6.13 20.55 2.27
N GLU A 195 -5.32 21.16 1.41
CA GLU A 195 -5.69 21.56 0.05
C GLU A 195 -5.90 20.33 -0.85
N THR A 196 -5.00 19.35 -0.76
CA THR A 196 -5.10 18.12 -1.57
C THR A 196 -6.23 17.22 -1.08
N LEU A 197 -6.50 17.14 0.23
CA LEU A 197 -7.68 16.45 0.78
C LEU A 197 -8.97 17.11 0.33
N LYS A 198 -9.05 18.45 0.33
CA LYS A 198 -10.19 19.18 -0.20
C LYS A 198 -10.44 18.81 -1.67
N ALA A 199 -9.40 18.84 -2.51
CA ALA A 199 -9.52 18.47 -3.92
C ALA A 199 -9.97 17.01 -4.13
N LEU A 200 -9.47 16.08 -3.31
CA LEU A 200 -9.91 14.68 -3.29
C LEU A 200 -11.40 14.58 -2.97
N PHE A 201 -11.87 15.24 -1.92
CA PHE A 201 -13.27 15.17 -1.46
C PHE A 201 -14.23 15.81 -2.45
N GLU A 202 -13.92 17.00 -2.96
CA GLU A 202 -14.71 17.65 -4.01
C GLU A 202 -14.84 16.79 -5.27
N THR A 203 -13.73 16.10 -5.65
CA THR A 203 -13.76 15.17 -6.79
C THR A 203 -14.61 13.96 -6.48
N ALA A 204 -14.49 13.37 -5.28
CA ALA A 204 -15.28 12.22 -4.85
C ALA A 204 -16.78 12.52 -4.84
N GLU A 205 -17.20 13.66 -4.31
CA GLU A 205 -18.59 14.10 -4.29
C GLU A 205 -19.15 14.37 -5.69
N ARG A 206 -18.33 14.93 -6.58
CA ARG A 206 -18.72 15.17 -7.98
C ARG A 206 -18.92 13.87 -8.76
N LEU A 207 -18.11 12.84 -8.51
CA LEU A 207 -18.22 11.54 -9.16
C LEU A 207 -19.39 10.69 -8.65
N ALA A 208 -19.91 11.01 -7.48
CA ALA A 208 -21.05 10.32 -6.87
C ALA A 208 -22.42 10.79 -7.38
N LYS A 209 -22.48 11.98 -7.96
CA LYS A 209 -23.70 12.56 -8.56
C LYS A 209 -24.03 11.91 -9.88
#